data_586e268c811b02deaa29d2bc830eef73
#
_entry.id   586e268c811b02deaa29d2bc830eef73
#
_cell.length_a   1.000
_cell.length_b   1.000
_cell.length_c   1.000
_cell.angle_alpha   90.00
_cell.angle_beta   90.00
_cell.angle_gamma   90.00
#
_symmetry.space_group_name_H-M   'P 1'
#
loop_
_entity.id
_entity.type
_entity.pdbx_description
1 polymer ?
#
loop_
_entity_poly.entity_id
_entity_poly.type
_entity_poly.pdbx_seq_one_letter_code
_entity_poly.pdbx_strand_id
1 'polypeptide(L)'
;MLYPRENEVRAVLDLSGIWKFQLGDARDPGEACESLKDSEVISVPASYNDQKEDPAYRNHYGWVYYERTIAVPASLKGQRLVLRFDAVTHRAKVYINGKLAAEHKGGFLPFEVEITDLIPAGTRGVLTVAADNRIHHGTLPVGNEGAIAFFGSDNPGVPSVEAAKLWAKPQNIPNFDFFNYAGINRPVRLYTTPEM
;
A
#
# COMPACT_ATOMS: atom_id res chain seq x y z
N MET A 1 0.58 18.83 4.56
CA MET A 1 -0.63 18.10 4.06
C MET A 1 -1.75 18.28 5.05
N LEU A 2 -2.93 18.65 4.60
CA LEU A 2 -4.12 18.75 5.46
C LEU A 2 -4.68 17.35 5.71
N TYR A 3 -4.94 17.02 6.95
CA TYR A 3 -5.56 15.77 7.37
C TYR A 3 -6.72 16.05 8.33
N PRO A 4 -7.72 15.14 8.44
CA PRO A 4 -8.86 15.35 9.32
C PRO A 4 -8.39 15.47 10.78
N ARG A 5 -8.91 16.46 11.47
CA ARG A 5 -8.69 16.67 12.90
C ARG A 5 -9.97 16.37 13.66
N GLU A 6 -9.82 15.82 14.84
CA GLU A 6 -10.91 15.63 15.78
C GLU A 6 -11.49 16.97 16.23
N ASN A 7 -12.81 17.02 16.36
CA ASN A 7 -13.57 18.15 16.90
C ASN A 7 -14.91 17.66 17.46
N GLU A 8 -15.79 18.56 17.85
CA GLU A 8 -17.09 18.24 18.49
C GLU A 8 -17.99 17.32 17.64
N VAL A 9 -17.86 17.34 16.30
CA VAL A 9 -18.71 16.60 15.36
C VAL A 9 -17.92 15.57 14.53
N ARG A 10 -16.62 15.47 14.73
CA ARG A 10 -15.75 14.55 13.99
C ARG A 10 -14.88 13.76 14.95
N ALA A 11 -15.04 12.46 14.95
CA ALA A 11 -14.08 11.53 15.56
C ALA A 11 -12.99 11.14 14.56
N VAL A 12 -11.77 10.90 15.05
CA VAL A 12 -10.65 10.40 14.27
C VAL A 12 -10.01 9.23 15.01
N LEU A 13 -9.99 8.06 14.37
CA LEU A 13 -9.32 6.88 14.88
C LEU A 13 -8.07 6.62 14.05
N ASP A 14 -6.92 6.59 14.71
CA ASP A 14 -5.66 6.22 14.09
C ASP A 14 -5.58 4.70 13.93
N LEU A 15 -5.36 4.24 12.71
CA LEU A 15 -5.19 2.83 12.37
C LEU A 15 -3.71 2.46 12.21
N SER A 16 -2.78 3.32 12.61
CA SER A 16 -1.35 3.01 12.67
C SER A 16 -1.05 1.88 13.67
N GLY A 17 0.08 1.25 13.52
CA GLY A 17 0.55 0.17 14.40
C GLY A 17 0.89 -1.10 13.63
N ILE A 18 0.67 -2.26 14.24
CA ILE A 18 1.04 -3.55 13.66
C ILE A 18 -0.11 -4.09 12.81
N TRP A 19 0.21 -4.45 11.58
CA TRP A 19 -0.69 -5.06 10.62
C TRP A 19 -0.15 -6.42 10.19
N LYS A 20 -1.03 -7.33 9.78
CA LYS A 20 -0.61 -8.52 9.05
C LYS A 20 -0.06 -8.11 7.69
N PHE A 21 0.91 -8.88 7.18
CA PHE A 21 1.59 -8.58 5.92
C PHE A 21 1.96 -9.86 5.17
N GLN A 22 1.88 -9.79 3.84
CA GLN A 22 2.28 -10.88 2.96
C GLN A 22 2.83 -10.30 1.65
N LEU A 23 3.96 -10.83 1.20
CA LEU A 23 4.44 -10.60 -0.16
C LEU A 23 3.51 -11.34 -1.15
N GLY A 24 3.14 -10.65 -2.20
CA GLY A 24 2.38 -11.21 -3.31
C GLY A 24 3.23 -11.40 -4.55
N ASP A 25 2.61 -11.35 -5.70
CA ASP A 25 3.26 -11.45 -7.01
C ASP A 25 2.93 -10.25 -7.92
N ALA A 26 3.27 -10.33 -9.19
CA ALA A 26 3.00 -9.26 -10.16
C ALA A 26 1.57 -9.28 -10.73
N ARG A 27 0.75 -10.32 -10.43
CA ARG A 27 -0.63 -10.42 -10.90
C ARG A 27 -1.52 -9.43 -10.17
N ASP A 28 -2.39 -8.78 -10.91
CA ASP A 28 -3.43 -7.94 -10.32
C ASP A 28 -4.37 -8.80 -9.45
N PRO A 29 -4.60 -8.44 -8.19
CA PRO A 29 -5.45 -9.21 -7.28
C PRO A 29 -6.94 -9.25 -7.67
N GLY A 30 -7.36 -8.43 -8.65
CA GLY A 30 -8.75 -8.41 -9.08
C GLY A 30 -9.69 -7.69 -8.13
N GLU A 31 -10.97 -8.10 -8.14
CA GLU A 31 -12.05 -7.47 -7.37
C GLU A 31 -12.32 -8.14 -6.00
N ALA A 32 -11.71 -9.28 -5.75
CA ALA A 32 -11.84 -10.01 -4.50
C ALA A 32 -10.46 -10.36 -3.93
N CYS A 33 -10.33 -10.28 -2.62
CA CYS A 33 -9.13 -10.66 -1.90
C CYS A 33 -9.50 -11.47 -0.67
N GLU A 34 -9.00 -12.70 -0.58
CA GLU A 34 -9.18 -13.52 0.63
C GLU A 34 -8.37 -12.92 1.80
N SER A 35 -8.81 -13.24 3.01
CA SER A 35 -8.04 -12.91 4.22
C SER A 35 -6.67 -13.59 4.19
N LEU A 36 -5.66 -12.86 4.65
CA LEU A 36 -4.28 -13.32 4.62
C LEU A 36 -4.10 -14.54 5.53
N LYS A 37 -3.58 -15.61 4.93
CA LYS A 37 -3.12 -16.83 5.61
C LYS A 37 -1.60 -16.78 5.69
N ASP A 38 -1.01 -17.42 6.67
CA ASP A 38 0.47 -17.50 6.82
C ASP A 38 1.18 -16.12 6.73
N SER A 39 0.52 -15.10 7.27
CA SER A 39 0.99 -13.72 7.23
C SER A 39 1.98 -13.43 8.35
N GLU A 40 2.94 -12.60 8.05
CA GLU A 40 3.81 -11.99 9.04
C GLU A 40 3.19 -10.70 9.60
N VAL A 41 3.93 -10.00 10.43
CA VAL A 41 3.53 -8.69 10.96
C VAL A 41 4.52 -7.61 10.55
N ILE A 42 3.99 -6.41 10.32
CA ILE A 42 4.77 -5.25 9.90
C ILE A 42 4.20 -3.97 10.49
N SER A 43 5.03 -2.96 10.64
CA SER A 43 4.62 -1.65 11.13
C SER A 43 4.00 -0.81 10.02
N VAL A 44 2.91 -0.12 10.33
CA VAL A 44 2.25 0.88 9.48
C VAL A 44 2.05 2.16 10.31
N PRO A 45 2.44 3.34 9.83
CA PRO A 45 3.05 3.63 8.54
C PRO A 45 4.56 3.35 8.52
N ALA A 46 5.03 2.68 7.48
CA ALA A 46 6.44 2.59 7.12
C ALA A 46 6.59 1.93 5.74
N SER A 47 7.76 2.09 5.09
CA SER A 47 8.13 1.22 3.99
C SER A 47 8.33 -0.21 4.50
N TYR A 48 7.85 -1.20 3.77
CA TYR A 48 8.08 -2.60 4.14
C TYR A 48 9.49 -3.08 3.78
N ASN A 49 10.16 -2.41 2.85
CA ASN A 49 11.39 -2.88 2.22
C ASN A 49 12.56 -3.09 3.20
N ASP A 50 12.60 -2.30 4.29
CA ASP A 50 13.68 -2.35 5.28
C ASP A 50 13.20 -2.79 6.67
N GLN A 51 12.00 -3.36 6.79
CA GLN A 51 11.49 -3.82 8.08
C GLN A 51 11.87 -5.28 8.40
N LYS A 52 12.48 -5.98 7.45
CA LYS A 52 12.93 -7.37 7.59
C LYS A 52 14.34 -7.51 7.05
N GLU A 53 15.09 -8.43 7.62
CA GLU A 53 16.45 -8.76 7.16
C GLU A 53 16.45 -9.57 5.85
N ASP A 54 15.37 -10.29 5.55
CA ASP A 54 15.25 -11.10 4.34
C ASP A 54 15.27 -10.20 3.09
N PRO A 55 16.25 -10.39 2.18
CA PRO A 55 16.34 -9.64 0.92
C PRO A 55 15.09 -9.73 0.04
N ALA A 56 14.25 -10.76 0.22
CA ALA A 56 12.99 -10.88 -0.48
C ALA A 56 12.08 -9.67 -0.28
N TYR A 57 12.12 -9.05 0.91
CA TYR A 57 11.34 -7.83 1.19
C TYR A 57 11.90 -6.62 0.47
N ARG A 58 13.23 -6.43 0.53
CA ARG A 58 13.89 -5.29 -0.11
C ARG A 58 13.74 -5.34 -1.63
N ASN A 59 13.94 -6.53 -2.21
CA ASN A 59 13.98 -6.73 -3.66
C ASN A 59 12.60 -7.08 -4.26
N HIS A 60 11.54 -7.08 -3.46
CA HIS A 60 10.20 -7.43 -3.92
C HIS A 60 9.76 -6.53 -5.09
N TYR A 61 9.10 -7.15 -6.08
CA TYR A 61 8.56 -6.46 -7.25
C TYR A 61 7.15 -6.98 -7.55
N GLY A 62 6.15 -6.17 -7.29
CA GLY A 62 4.76 -6.53 -7.47
C GLY A 62 3.88 -6.09 -6.31
N TRP A 63 2.79 -6.81 -6.12
CA TRP A 63 1.84 -6.52 -5.06
C TRP A 63 2.32 -7.04 -3.71
N VAL A 64 2.03 -6.28 -2.66
CA VAL A 64 2.12 -6.69 -1.26
C VAL A 64 0.78 -6.46 -0.60
N TYR A 65 0.47 -7.25 0.42
CA TYR A 65 -0.83 -7.22 1.09
C TYR A 65 -0.67 -6.87 2.56
N TYR A 66 -1.51 -5.96 3.01
CA TYR A 66 -1.66 -5.57 4.41
C TYR A 66 -3.07 -5.92 4.87
N GLU A 67 -3.21 -6.45 6.08
CA GLU A 67 -4.53 -6.74 6.63
C GLU A 67 -4.62 -6.30 8.09
N ARG A 68 -5.77 -5.70 8.45
CA ARG A 68 -6.11 -5.32 9.80
C ARG A 68 -7.61 -5.47 10.04
N THR A 69 -7.98 -5.96 11.22
CA THR A 69 -9.35 -5.87 11.69
C THR A 69 -9.64 -4.47 12.21
N ILE A 70 -10.70 -3.85 11.71
CA ILE A 70 -11.22 -2.57 12.19
C ILE A 70 -12.43 -2.85 13.07
N ALA A 71 -12.46 -2.29 14.27
CA ALA A 71 -13.64 -2.24 15.12
C ALA A 71 -14.19 -0.80 15.09
N VAL A 72 -15.38 -0.63 14.56
CA VAL A 72 -16.07 0.67 14.51
C VAL A 72 -16.89 0.84 15.78
N PRO A 73 -16.62 1.86 16.62
CA PRO A 73 -17.39 2.08 17.84
C PRO A 73 -18.87 2.29 17.56
N ALA A 74 -19.73 1.73 18.43
CA ALA A 74 -21.19 1.91 18.33
C ALA A 74 -21.62 3.37 18.51
N SER A 75 -20.82 4.17 19.22
CA SER A 75 -21.04 5.62 19.40
C SER A 75 -21.00 6.43 18.11
N LEU A 76 -20.46 5.85 17.02
CA LEU A 76 -20.39 6.49 15.71
C LEU A 76 -21.62 6.21 14.82
N LYS A 77 -22.67 5.59 15.39
CA LYS A 77 -23.92 5.34 14.67
C LYS A 77 -24.56 6.64 14.17
N GLY A 78 -25.01 6.65 12.92
CA GLY A 78 -25.58 7.84 12.28
C GLY A 78 -24.53 8.87 11.84
N GLN A 79 -23.28 8.44 11.71
CA GLN A 79 -22.23 9.25 11.13
C GLN A 79 -21.68 8.59 9.86
N ARG A 80 -21.29 9.38 8.91
CA ARG A 80 -20.57 8.94 7.72
C ARG A 80 -19.15 8.53 8.10
N LEU A 81 -18.75 7.32 7.74
CA LEU A 81 -17.45 6.72 8.09
C LEU A 81 -16.53 6.72 6.87
N VAL A 82 -15.37 7.33 6.98
CA VAL A 82 -14.41 7.48 5.89
C VAL A 82 -13.04 6.97 6.30
N LEU A 83 -12.52 5.99 5.56
CA LEU A 83 -11.11 5.60 5.63
C LEU A 83 -10.28 6.56 4.79
N ARG A 84 -9.21 7.09 5.37
CA ARG A 84 -8.23 7.91 4.68
C ARG A 84 -6.85 7.29 4.76
N PHE A 85 -6.24 7.17 3.60
CA PHE A 85 -4.83 6.81 3.43
C PHE A 85 -4.07 8.07 3.03
N ASP A 86 -3.07 8.46 3.82
CA ASP A 86 -2.31 9.67 3.50
C ASP A 86 -1.24 9.42 2.40
N ALA A 87 -0.81 8.18 2.19
CA ALA A 87 -0.06 7.70 1.01
C ALA A 87 0.06 6.18 0.99
N VAL A 88 -0.12 5.59 -0.17
CA VAL A 88 0.20 4.17 -0.47
C VAL A 88 0.93 4.10 -1.80
N THR A 89 2.14 3.60 -1.80
CA THR A 89 3.07 3.68 -2.92
C THR A 89 3.10 2.37 -3.71
N HIS A 90 2.78 2.34 -5.01
CA HIS A 90 2.41 3.46 -5.91
C HIS A 90 0.97 3.36 -6.37
N ARG A 91 0.40 2.15 -6.41
CA ARG A 91 -0.99 1.85 -6.69
C ARG A 91 -1.57 1.07 -5.53
N ALA A 92 -2.81 1.35 -5.18
CA ALA A 92 -3.50 0.66 -4.11
C ALA A 92 -4.83 0.10 -4.56
N LYS A 93 -5.19 -1.07 -4.03
CA LYS A 93 -6.54 -1.61 -4.00
C LYS A 93 -6.95 -1.82 -2.54
N VAL A 94 -8.09 -1.31 -2.17
CA VAL A 94 -8.64 -1.41 -0.80
C VAL A 94 -9.82 -2.35 -0.82
N TYR A 95 -9.77 -3.37 0.03
CA TYR A 95 -10.83 -4.35 0.18
C TYR A 95 -11.43 -4.28 1.58
N ILE A 96 -12.73 -4.34 1.65
CA ILE A 96 -13.49 -4.46 2.90
C ILE A 96 -14.20 -5.81 2.89
N ASN A 97 -13.92 -6.63 3.91
CA ASN A 97 -14.47 -7.98 4.01
C ASN A 97 -14.29 -8.81 2.73
N GLY A 98 -13.12 -8.68 2.10
CA GLY A 98 -12.74 -9.40 0.89
C GLY A 98 -13.26 -8.82 -0.42
N LYS A 99 -14.08 -7.78 -0.42
CA LYS A 99 -14.61 -7.12 -1.63
C LYS A 99 -13.89 -5.81 -1.91
N LEU A 100 -13.59 -5.55 -3.18
CA LEU A 100 -12.98 -4.29 -3.61
C LEU A 100 -13.90 -3.12 -3.28
N ALA A 101 -13.38 -2.16 -2.53
CA ALA A 101 -14.07 -0.93 -2.15
C ALA A 101 -13.51 0.29 -2.88
N ALA A 102 -12.21 0.32 -3.21
CA ALA A 102 -11.60 1.40 -3.96
C ALA A 102 -10.28 0.99 -4.62
N GLU A 103 -9.93 1.72 -5.68
CA GLU A 103 -8.60 1.73 -6.29
C GLU A 103 -8.04 3.15 -6.31
N HIS A 104 -6.71 3.24 -6.17
CA HIS A 104 -6.00 4.51 -6.24
C HIS A 104 -4.68 4.35 -6.99
N LYS A 105 -4.32 5.38 -7.76
CA LYS A 105 -3.02 5.55 -8.41
C LYS A 105 -2.43 6.90 -8.01
N GLY A 106 -1.18 6.90 -7.58
CA GLY A 106 -0.50 8.11 -7.12
C GLY A 106 0.06 7.93 -5.72
N GLY A 107 1.27 7.38 -5.64
CA GLY A 107 1.88 6.88 -4.40
C GLY A 107 2.10 7.88 -3.28
N PHE A 108 2.01 9.18 -3.54
CA PHE A 108 2.30 10.24 -2.58
C PHE A 108 1.09 11.15 -2.28
N LEU A 109 -0.05 10.86 -2.91
CA LEU A 109 -1.28 11.60 -2.72
C LEU A 109 -2.22 10.88 -1.76
N PRO A 110 -2.95 11.60 -0.91
CA PRO A 110 -3.97 11.01 -0.08
C PRO A 110 -5.21 10.61 -0.91
N PHE A 111 -5.88 9.55 -0.46
CA PHE A 111 -7.16 9.14 -0.98
C PHE A 111 -8.07 8.63 0.13
N GLU A 112 -9.35 8.53 -0.16
CA GLU A 112 -10.38 8.22 0.81
C GLU A 112 -11.36 7.18 0.27
N VAL A 113 -11.91 6.38 1.19
CA VAL A 113 -12.90 5.34 0.91
C VAL A 113 -14.00 5.45 1.92
N GLU A 114 -15.23 5.65 1.49
CA GLU A 114 -16.39 5.60 2.36
C GLU A 114 -16.72 4.15 2.72
N ILE A 115 -16.90 3.89 4.01
CA ILE A 115 -17.16 2.54 4.53
C ILE A 115 -18.42 2.45 5.41
N THR A 116 -19.25 3.47 5.41
CA THR A 116 -20.46 3.59 6.25
C THR A 116 -21.31 2.32 6.22
N ASP A 117 -21.61 1.83 5.01
CA ASP A 117 -22.42 0.63 4.79
C ASP A 117 -21.60 -0.67 4.74
N LEU A 118 -20.27 -0.57 4.63
CA LEU A 118 -19.39 -1.74 4.51
C LEU A 118 -18.96 -2.30 5.87
N ILE A 119 -18.81 -1.44 6.88
CA ILE A 119 -18.54 -1.80 8.27
C ILE A 119 -19.42 -0.91 9.16
N PRO A 120 -20.67 -1.30 9.43
CA PRO A 120 -21.58 -0.51 10.26
C PRO A 120 -21.05 -0.25 11.66
N ALA A 121 -21.42 0.90 12.24
CA ALA A 121 -21.06 1.24 13.61
C ALA A 121 -21.51 0.15 14.60
N GLY A 122 -20.64 -0.18 15.56
CA GLY A 122 -20.82 -1.27 16.52
C GLY A 122 -20.36 -2.63 15.99
N THR A 123 -19.83 -2.72 14.78
CA THR A 123 -19.36 -3.99 14.18
C THR A 123 -17.86 -4.00 13.95
N ARG A 124 -17.38 -5.14 13.48
CA ARG A 124 -15.99 -5.32 13.04
C ARG A 124 -15.96 -5.72 11.58
N GLY A 125 -14.94 -5.28 10.87
CA GLY A 125 -14.66 -5.68 9.50
C GLY A 125 -13.19 -5.89 9.27
N VAL A 126 -12.86 -6.60 8.20
CA VAL A 126 -11.48 -6.83 7.75
C VAL A 126 -11.16 -5.82 6.66
N LEU A 127 -10.16 -5.00 6.91
CA LEU A 127 -9.53 -4.13 5.92
C LEU A 127 -8.31 -4.85 5.35
N THR A 128 -8.31 -5.09 4.04
CA THR A 128 -7.12 -5.55 3.30
C THR A 128 -6.72 -4.47 2.30
N VAL A 129 -5.42 -4.17 2.25
CA VAL A 129 -4.84 -3.21 1.31
C VAL A 129 -3.79 -3.94 0.48
N ALA A 130 -4.01 -4.05 -0.82
CA ALA A 130 -2.98 -4.45 -1.76
C ALA A 130 -2.26 -3.21 -2.27
N ALA A 131 -0.93 -3.18 -2.16
CA ALA A 131 -0.09 -2.10 -2.65
C ALA A 131 0.87 -2.64 -3.71
N ASP A 132 0.90 -2.01 -4.88
CA ASP A 132 1.80 -2.34 -5.98
C ASP A 132 2.99 -1.39 -5.97
N ASN A 133 4.19 -1.94 -5.83
CA ASN A 133 5.42 -1.16 -5.75
C ASN A 133 6.07 -0.88 -7.10
N ARG A 134 5.52 -1.40 -8.19
CA ARG A 134 6.13 -1.25 -9.51
C ARG A 134 6.11 0.19 -9.99
N ILE A 135 7.26 0.65 -10.44
CA ILE A 135 7.41 1.92 -11.14
C ILE A 135 7.67 1.66 -12.62
N HIS A 136 7.03 2.44 -13.48
CA HIS A 136 7.11 2.33 -14.93
C HIS A 136 6.91 3.72 -15.56
N HIS A 137 6.89 3.83 -16.88
CA HIS A 137 6.73 5.12 -17.57
C HIS A 137 5.43 5.88 -17.25
N GLY A 138 4.42 5.20 -16.75
CA GLY A 138 3.14 5.80 -16.34
C GLY A 138 2.99 6.07 -14.84
N THR A 139 4.06 5.95 -14.05
CA THR A 139 4.06 6.25 -12.62
C THR A 139 4.81 7.53 -12.27
N LEU A 140 4.63 8.04 -11.06
CA LEU A 140 5.46 9.09 -10.47
C LEU A 140 6.01 8.55 -9.14
N PRO A 141 7.33 8.39 -9.00
CA PRO A 141 8.37 8.65 -10.00
C PRO A 141 8.26 7.73 -11.22
N VAL A 142 8.80 8.19 -12.33
CA VAL A 142 8.87 7.40 -13.56
C VAL A 142 9.89 6.27 -13.38
N GLY A 143 9.51 5.07 -13.77
CA GLY A 143 10.38 3.90 -13.69
C GLY A 143 11.38 3.82 -14.83
N ASN A 144 12.39 3.02 -14.59
CA ASN A 144 13.51 2.76 -15.49
C ASN A 144 13.26 1.61 -16.46
N GLU A 145 12.03 1.29 -16.79
CA GLU A 145 11.73 0.24 -17.78
C GLU A 145 12.49 0.50 -19.09
N GLY A 146 13.49 -0.29 -19.37
CA GLY A 146 14.33 -0.12 -20.56
C GLY A 146 15.51 0.85 -20.40
N ALA A 147 15.74 1.45 -19.24
CA ALA A 147 16.91 2.32 -19.01
C ALA A 147 18.25 1.60 -19.13
N ILE A 148 18.26 0.29 -19.10
CA ILE A 148 19.42 -0.53 -19.51
C ILE A 148 19.87 -0.16 -20.92
N ALA A 149 18.95 0.13 -21.81
CA ALA A 149 19.27 0.58 -23.15
C ALA A 149 19.88 1.99 -23.18
N PHE A 150 19.61 2.79 -22.15
CA PHE A 150 20.10 4.18 -22.09
C PHE A 150 21.44 4.32 -21.36
N PHE A 151 21.66 3.49 -20.34
CA PHE A 151 22.95 3.45 -19.62
C PHE A 151 23.88 2.31 -20.10
N GLY A 152 23.48 1.65 -21.17
CA GLY A 152 24.28 0.77 -21.98
C GLY A 152 24.87 -0.44 -21.25
N SER A 153 25.34 -1.36 -22.03
CA SER A 153 26.36 -2.33 -21.66
C SER A 153 27.64 -1.70 -21.09
N ASP A 154 27.66 -0.39 -20.93
CA ASP A 154 28.80 0.44 -20.58
C ASP A 154 28.85 0.83 -19.10
N ASN A 155 28.10 0.16 -18.24
CA ASN A 155 28.36 0.22 -16.81
C ASN A 155 29.63 -0.60 -16.53
N PRO A 156 30.82 0.04 -16.38
CA PRO A 156 32.12 -0.65 -16.38
C PRO A 156 32.35 -1.55 -15.17
N GLY A 157 31.34 -1.72 -14.31
CA GLY A 157 31.41 -2.53 -13.09
C GLY A 157 30.56 -3.80 -13.09
N VAL A 158 29.70 -4.03 -14.11
CA VAL A 158 28.85 -5.23 -14.14
C VAL A 158 29.10 -6.02 -15.42
N PRO A 159 29.59 -7.27 -15.33
CA PRO A 159 29.74 -8.14 -16.51
C PRO A 159 28.37 -8.33 -17.19
N SER A 160 28.34 -8.25 -18.52
CA SER A 160 27.12 -8.33 -19.34
C SER A 160 26.25 -9.58 -19.08
N VAL A 161 26.87 -10.66 -18.63
CA VAL A 161 26.21 -11.94 -18.30
C VAL A 161 25.55 -11.87 -16.91
N GLU A 162 26.11 -11.15 -15.95
CA GLU A 162 25.50 -10.95 -14.63
C GLU A 162 24.37 -9.93 -14.68
N ALA A 163 24.53 -8.87 -15.47
CA ALA A 163 23.44 -7.98 -15.78
C ALA A 163 22.24 -8.75 -16.34
N ALA A 164 22.42 -9.60 -17.35
CA ALA A 164 21.38 -10.42 -17.93
C ALA A 164 20.71 -11.37 -16.91
N LYS A 165 21.43 -11.88 -15.92
CA LYS A 165 20.89 -12.72 -14.83
C LYS A 165 20.10 -11.91 -13.81
N LEU A 166 20.55 -10.70 -13.46
CA LEU A 166 19.82 -9.76 -12.61
C LEU A 166 18.48 -9.35 -13.23
N TRP A 167 18.42 -9.30 -14.56
CA TRP A 167 17.21 -8.91 -15.31
C TRP A 167 16.28 -10.08 -15.65
N ALA A 168 16.71 -11.31 -15.42
CA ALA A 168 15.88 -12.49 -15.67
C ALA A 168 14.65 -12.59 -14.73
N LYS A 169 14.67 -11.89 -13.59
CA LYS A 169 13.53 -11.76 -12.70
C LYS A 169 13.33 -10.28 -12.35
N PRO A 170 12.13 -9.75 -12.55
CA PRO A 170 11.81 -8.39 -12.10
C PRO A 170 12.10 -8.24 -10.61
N GLN A 171 12.89 -7.24 -10.25
CA GLN A 171 13.25 -6.93 -8.87
C GLN A 171 13.13 -5.42 -8.63
N ASN A 172 12.87 -5.07 -7.39
CA ASN A 172 12.95 -3.68 -6.94
C ASN A 172 14.43 -3.31 -6.74
N ILE A 173 14.99 -2.65 -7.71
CA ILE A 173 16.39 -2.21 -7.72
C ILE A 173 16.49 -0.68 -7.66
N PRO A 174 17.65 -0.12 -7.29
CA PRO A 174 17.86 1.32 -7.38
C PRO A 174 17.52 1.85 -8.77
N ASN A 175 16.77 2.95 -8.81
CA ASN A 175 16.33 3.62 -10.01
C ASN A 175 17.01 4.99 -10.06
N PHE A 176 17.96 5.19 -10.97
CA PHE A 176 18.89 6.33 -10.96
C PHE A 176 19.67 6.40 -9.63
N ASP A 177 19.40 7.40 -8.81
CA ASP A 177 20.05 7.70 -7.54
C ASP A 177 19.15 7.44 -6.33
N PHE A 178 17.98 6.82 -6.52
CA PHE A 178 17.07 6.48 -5.42
C PHE A 178 16.67 5.00 -5.40
N PHE A 179 16.34 4.52 -4.23
CA PHE A 179 15.69 3.23 -4.03
C PHE A 179 14.18 3.44 -3.88
N ASN A 180 13.39 2.58 -4.52
CA ASN A 180 11.93 2.65 -4.50
C ASN A 180 11.38 2.03 -3.21
N TYR A 181 11.30 2.83 -2.15
CA TYR A 181 10.66 2.48 -0.90
C TYR A 181 9.15 2.56 -1.04
N ALA A 182 8.48 1.42 -0.81
CA ALA A 182 7.06 1.28 -1.09
C ALA A 182 6.25 0.76 0.10
N GLY A 183 4.94 0.78 -0.06
CA GLY A 183 3.97 0.32 0.92
C GLY A 183 3.08 1.44 1.47
N ILE A 184 2.53 1.23 2.66
CA ILE A 184 1.72 2.24 3.37
C ILE A 184 2.67 3.15 4.14
N ASN A 185 3.17 4.19 3.47
CA ASN A 185 4.25 5.04 3.98
C ASN A 185 3.77 6.19 4.86
N ARG A 186 2.46 6.45 4.92
CA ARG A 186 1.85 7.47 5.77
C ARG A 186 0.65 6.91 6.53
N PRO A 187 0.20 7.62 7.59
CA PRO A 187 -0.87 7.12 8.43
C PRO A 187 -2.16 6.75 7.71
N VAL A 188 -2.84 5.75 8.23
CA VAL A 188 -4.19 5.35 7.86
C VAL A 188 -5.12 5.77 8.99
N ARG A 189 -6.22 6.44 8.67
CA ARG A 189 -7.19 6.93 9.64
C ARG A 189 -8.61 6.56 9.25
N LEU A 190 -9.42 6.25 10.22
CA LEU A 190 -10.85 6.28 10.11
C LEU A 190 -11.34 7.60 10.73
N TYR A 191 -12.09 8.38 9.98
CA TYR A 191 -12.71 9.59 10.52
C TYR A 191 -14.18 9.65 10.17
N THR A 192 -14.90 10.49 10.90
CA THR A 192 -16.33 10.66 10.70
C THR A 192 -16.68 12.06 10.23
N THR A 193 -17.82 12.16 9.57
CA THR A 193 -18.53 13.41 9.30
C THR A 193 -20.01 13.24 9.64
N PRO A 194 -20.73 14.29 10.03
CA PRO A 194 -22.18 14.21 10.16
C PRO A 194 -22.82 13.73 8.85
N GLU A 195 -23.88 12.94 8.93
CA GLU A 195 -24.78 12.74 7.79
C GLU A 195 -25.49 14.08 7.52
N MET A 196 -25.53 14.47 6.25
CA MET A 196 -26.29 15.66 5.82
C MET A 196 -27.74 15.33 5.58
#